data_f6cf8cf9708930f05862a53494f691d9
#
_entry.id   f6cf8cf9708930f05862a53494f691d9
#
_cell.length_a   1.000
_cell.length_b   1.000
_cell.length_c   1.000
_cell.angle_alpha   90.00
_cell.angle_beta   90.00
_cell.angle_gamma   90.00
#
_symmetry.space_group_name_H-M   'P 1'
#
loop_
_entity.id
_entity.type
_entity.pdbx_description
1 polymer ?
#
loop_
_entity_poly.entity_id
_entity_poly.type
_entity_poly.pdbx_seq_one_letter_code
_entity_poly.pdbx_strand_id
1 'polypeptide(L)'
;MIAALIAIGIAFSTTPSAQALEGPLSGKTIVIDPGHQLGNGAPEFAGEINATKFNGAIVKGCNTTGTATNAGFPEATLNWKIAKQLRQLLEGQGAAVVLTRDSNSRSKWGPCVWDRAGIANAAKADAMVSIHADGGPSGGRGFFVIEPVRIKGWTDDVIEADKRLAADMIAGIKAAGAPPSTYIAGQRMVSREQSTLNFSDVPTVIVEVGNMRNKQDAALMMTTAGQRDYATWLLAGVDRFFK
;
A
#
# COMPACT_ATOMS: atom_id res chain seq x y z
N MET A 1 53.08 21.05 -48.56
CA MET A 1 52.21 20.03 -47.91
C MET A 1 51.42 20.71 -46.83
N ILE A 2 50.10 20.91 -47.08
CA ILE A 2 49.18 21.58 -46.16
C ILE A 2 48.38 20.47 -45.51
N ALA A 3 48.50 20.30 -44.19
CA ALA A 3 47.74 19.33 -43.40
C ALA A 3 46.39 19.96 -43.01
N ALA A 4 45.28 19.38 -43.44
CA ALA A 4 43.93 19.76 -43.05
C ALA A 4 43.55 19.05 -41.74
N LEU A 5 43.28 19.80 -40.68
CA LEU A 5 42.70 19.31 -39.44
C LEU A 5 41.18 19.19 -39.58
N ILE A 6 40.67 17.97 -39.51
CA ILE A 6 39.24 17.68 -39.48
C ILE A 6 38.81 17.70 -37.98
N ALA A 7 38.02 18.69 -37.60
CA ALA A 7 37.40 18.74 -36.29
C ALA A 7 36.13 17.87 -36.32
N ILE A 8 36.11 16.77 -35.54
CA ILE A 8 34.92 15.95 -35.34
C ILE A 8 34.11 16.57 -34.21
N GLY A 9 32.98 17.21 -34.53
CA GLY A 9 32.02 17.72 -33.54
C GLY A 9 31.20 16.58 -32.94
N ILE A 10 31.36 16.32 -31.65
CA ILE A 10 30.49 15.38 -30.90
C ILE A 10 29.20 16.13 -30.54
N ALA A 11 28.12 15.78 -31.22
CA ALA A 11 26.78 16.27 -30.86
C ALA A 11 26.30 15.49 -29.64
N PHE A 12 26.20 16.16 -28.51
CA PHE A 12 25.50 15.62 -27.32
C PHE A 12 24.00 15.66 -27.59
N SER A 13 23.40 14.49 -27.84
CA SER A 13 21.96 14.34 -27.84
C SER A 13 21.47 14.42 -26.39
N THR A 14 20.86 15.54 -26.00
CA THR A 14 20.09 15.64 -24.76
C THR A 14 18.80 14.86 -24.96
N THR A 15 18.69 13.67 -24.36
CA THR A 15 17.43 12.98 -24.21
C THR A 15 16.49 13.88 -23.40
N PRO A 16 15.25 14.17 -23.89
CA PRO A 16 14.30 14.93 -23.09
C PRO A 16 14.02 14.16 -21.81
N SER A 17 14.27 14.79 -20.67
CA SER A 17 13.82 14.30 -19.37
C SER A 17 12.30 14.19 -19.45
N ALA A 18 11.76 13.01 -19.12
CA ALA A 18 10.33 12.83 -19.03
C ALA A 18 9.80 13.87 -18.02
N GLN A 19 9.04 14.84 -18.50
CA GLN A 19 8.47 15.89 -17.69
C GLN A 19 7.45 15.23 -16.76
N ALA A 20 7.66 15.32 -15.44
CA ALA A 20 6.69 14.83 -14.47
C ALA A 20 5.36 15.52 -14.74
N LEU A 21 4.27 14.76 -14.75
CA LEU A 21 2.93 15.30 -14.93
C LEU A 21 2.65 16.28 -13.78
N GLU A 22 2.32 17.52 -14.10
CA GLU A 22 1.86 18.47 -13.10
C GLU A 22 0.42 18.12 -12.71
N GLY A 23 0.14 18.08 -11.41
CA GLY A 23 -1.17 17.73 -10.90
C GLY A 23 -1.30 17.99 -9.39
N PRO A 24 -2.45 17.69 -8.80
CA PRO A 24 -2.73 17.97 -7.38
C PRO A 24 -1.73 17.34 -6.39
N LEU A 25 -1.05 16.27 -6.80
CA LEU A 25 -0.08 15.54 -5.98
C LEU A 25 1.37 15.77 -6.44
N SER A 26 1.64 16.77 -7.27
CA SER A 26 3.01 17.13 -7.68
C SER A 26 3.90 17.43 -6.48
N GLY A 27 5.10 16.86 -6.47
CA GLY A 27 6.05 16.97 -5.37
C GLY A 27 5.76 16.07 -4.17
N LYS A 28 4.70 15.23 -4.22
CA LYS A 28 4.39 14.24 -3.18
C LYS A 28 5.01 12.90 -3.52
N THR A 29 5.59 12.25 -2.52
CA THR A 29 6.05 10.86 -2.58
C THR A 29 5.09 9.99 -1.78
N ILE A 30 4.44 9.03 -2.45
CA ILE A 30 3.46 8.14 -1.85
C ILE A 30 3.94 6.70 -1.97
N VAL A 31 3.98 5.99 -0.84
CA VAL A 31 4.28 4.56 -0.84
C VAL A 31 2.97 3.77 -0.85
N ILE A 32 2.84 2.86 -1.79
CA ILE A 32 1.78 1.86 -1.82
C ILE A 32 2.39 0.53 -1.37
N ASP A 33 1.81 -0.07 -0.36
CA ASP A 33 2.19 -1.37 0.16
C ASP A 33 1.13 -2.43 -0.18
N PRO A 34 1.30 -3.19 -1.28
CA PRO A 34 0.40 -4.32 -1.54
C PRO A 34 0.69 -5.44 -0.55
N GLY A 35 -0.18 -5.65 0.43
CA GLY A 35 -0.01 -6.64 1.49
C GLY A 35 0.31 -8.05 0.96
N HIS A 36 1.05 -8.83 1.74
CA HIS A 36 1.44 -10.22 1.44
C HIS A 36 2.29 -10.39 0.18
N GLN A 37 2.49 -11.64 -0.24
CA GLN A 37 3.06 -12.10 -1.51
C GLN A 37 2.64 -13.54 -1.76
N LEU A 38 2.46 -13.97 -3.00
CA LEU A 38 2.02 -15.33 -3.33
C LEU A 38 2.98 -16.42 -2.85
N GLY A 39 4.29 -16.13 -2.81
CA GLY A 39 5.29 -17.08 -2.34
C GLY A 39 5.40 -17.23 -0.84
N ASN A 40 4.71 -16.41 -0.04
CA ASN A 40 4.84 -16.44 1.43
C ASN A 40 4.46 -17.79 2.08
N GLY A 41 3.67 -18.61 1.39
CA GLY A 41 3.29 -19.94 1.85
C GLY A 41 4.19 -21.07 1.33
N ALA A 42 5.20 -20.75 0.52
CA ALA A 42 6.05 -21.76 -0.07
C ALA A 42 7.07 -22.27 0.97
N PRO A 43 7.25 -23.60 1.09
CA PRO A 43 8.13 -24.18 2.13
C PRO A 43 9.57 -23.69 2.08
N GLU A 44 10.09 -23.37 0.88
CA GLU A 44 11.45 -22.87 0.67
C GLU A 44 11.69 -21.49 1.30
N PHE A 45 10.63 -20.73 1.60
CA PHE A 45 10.70 -19.40 2.23
C PHE A 45 10.27 -19.42 3.71
N ALA A 46 10.08 -20.60 4.29
CA ALA A 46 9.62 -20.70 5.68
C ALA A 46 10.59 -20.05 6.68
N GLY A 47 11.89 -20.08 6.40
CA GLY A 47 12.90 -19.43 7.25
C GLY A 47 12.71 -17.92 7.32
N GLU A 48 12.57 -17.28 6.19
CA GLU A 48 12.39 -15.84 6.07
C GLU A 48 11.03 -15.40 6.62
N ILE A 49 9.96 -16.11 6.25
CA ILE A 49 8.59 -15.74 6.64
C ILE A 49 8.34 -15.90 8.14
N ASN A 50 8.98 -16.90 8.78
CA ASN A 50 8.86 -17.13 10.22
C ASN A 50 9.89 -16.34 11.06
N ALA A 51 10.80 -15.58 10.42
CA ALA A 51 11.67 -14.67 11.16
C ALA A 51 10.81 -13.71 11.99
N THR A 52 11.23 -13.42 13.22
CA THR A 52 10.44 -12.60 14.15
C THR A 52 11.18 -11.35 14.59
N LYS A 53 10.42 -10.28 14.89
CA LYS A 53 10.95 -9.04 15.42
C LYS A 53 9.97 -8.42 16.43
N PHE A 54 10.51 -7.83 17.50
CA PHE A 54 9.69 -7.05 18.43
C PHE A 54 9.31 -5.72 17.80
N ASN A 55 8.03 -5.32 17.88
CA ASN A 55 7.48 -4.16 17.20
C ASN A 55 7.04 -3.03 18.15
N GLY A 56 7.61 -2.98 19.34
CA GLY A 56 7.21 -2.02 20.36
C GLY A 56 6.09 -2.51 21.28
N ALA A 57 5.32 -3.52 20.86
CA ALA A 57 4.19 -4.07 21.62
C ALA A 57 4.28 -5.58 21.79
N ILE A 58 4.57 -6.30 20.72
CA ILE A 58 4.65 -7.77 20.69
C ILE A 58 5.77 -8.21 19.76
N VAL A 59 6.16 -9.49 19.86
CA VAL A 59 7.00 -10.14 18.85
C VAL A 59 6.11 -10.63 17.72
N LYS A 60 6.40 -10.20 16.49
CA LYS A 60 5.61 -10.49 15.28
C LYS A 60 6.46 -11.18 14.22
N GLY A 61 5.85 -12.11 13.45
CA GLY A 61 6.49 -12.73 12.29
C GLY A 61 6.72 -11.77 11.13
N CYS A 62 7.64 -12.15 10.26
CA CYS A 62 8.02 -11.35 9.08
C CYS A 62 6.83 -11.04 8.18
N ASN A 63 6.03 -12.03 7.86
CA ASN A 63 4.86 -11.87 6.99
C ASN A 63 3.91 -13.07 7.15
N THR A 64 2.79 -13.04 6.41
CA THR A 64 1.83 -14.15 6.31
C THR A 64 1.39 -14.34 4.86
N THR A 65 0.66 -15.42 4.59
CA THR A 65 0.09 -15.72 3.27
C THR A 65 -1.06 -14.79 2.89
N GLY A 66 -1.67 -14.14 3.89
CA GLY A 66 -2.96 -13.49 3.73
C GLY A 66 -4.12 -14.48 3.67
N THR A 67 -5.31 -13.96 3.43
CA THR A 67 -6.54 -14.73 3.25
C THR A 67 -6.84 -14.99 1.75
N ALA A 68 -8.00 -15.55 1.46
CA ALA A 68 -8.51 -15.74 0.10
C ALA A 68 -10.04 -15.68 0.11
N THR A 69 -10.65 -15.44 -1.04
CA THR A 69 -12.09 -15.67 -1.19
C THR A 69 -12.44 -17.16 -1.00
N ASN A 70 -13.72 -17.48 -0.79
CA ASN A 70 -14.15 -18.88 -0.73
C ASN A 70 -13.93 -19.65 -2.07
N ALA A 71 -13.75 -18.93 -3.17
CA ALA A 71 -13.36 -19.49 -4.48
C ALA A 71 -11.83 -19.63 -4.66
N GLY A 72 -11.03 -19.33 -3.62
CA GLY A 72 -9.59 -19.48 -3.65
C GLY A 72 -8.82 -18.34 -4.32
N PHE A 73 -9.44 -17.18 -4.59
CA PHE A 73 -8.73 -16.01 -5.11
C PHE A 73 -7.91 -15.35 -3.99
N PRO A 74 -6.54 -15.34 -4.09
CA PRO A 74 -5.68 -14.92 -2.98
C PRO A 74 -5.72 -13.41 -2.74
N GLU A 75 -5.66 -13.00 -1.48
CA GLU A 75 -5.52 -11.60 -1.04
C GLU A 75 -4.28 -10.92 -1.64
N ALA A 76 -3.12 -11.58 -1.61
CA ALA A 76 -1.90 -11.06 -2.22
C ALA A 76 -2.08 -10.69 -3.70
N THR A 77 -2.92 -11.42 -4.43
CA THR A 77 -3.23 -11.12 -5.85
C THR A 77 -4.16 -9.93 -5.98
N LEU A 78 -5.17 -9.83 -5.13
CA LEU A 78 -6.06 -8.67 -5.08
C LEU A 78 -5.28 -7.39 -4.81
N ASN A 79 -4.51 -7.38 -3.71
CA ASN A 79 -3.74 -6.22 -3.26
C ASN A 79 -2.77 -5.73 -4.34
N TRP A 80 -2.09 -6.66 -5.02
CA TRP A 80 -1.21 -6.34 -6.14
C TRP A 80 -1.94 -5.70 -7.33
N LYS A 81 -3.12 -6.21 -7.68
CA LYS A 81 -3.92 -5.69 -8.79
C LYS A 81 -4.46 -4.29 -8.49
N ILE A 82 -4.95 -4.06 -7.28
CA ILE A 82 -5.41 -2.73 -6.82
C ILE A 82 -4.22 -1.75 -6.80
N ALA A 83 -3.08 -2.14 -6.21
CA ALA A 83 -1.89 -1.30 -6.10
C ALA A 83 -1.38 -0.81 -7.46
N LYS A 84 -1.38 -1.65 -8.49
CA LYS A 84 -0.98 -1.24 -9.85
C LYS A 84 -1.92 -0.18 -10.44
N GLN A 85 -3.21 -0.29 -10.19
CA GLN A 85 -4.18 0.68 -10.67
C GLN A 85 -4.10 1.99 -9.87
N LEU A 86 -3.97 1.90 -8.54
CA LEU A 86 -3.77 3.07 -7.68
C LEU A 86 -2.49 3.82 -8.06
N ARG A 87 -1.39 3.09 -8.33
CA ARG A 87 -0.15 3.69 -8.81
C ARG A 87 -0.38 4.56 -10.05
N GLN A 88 -1.06 4.02 -11.07
CA GLN A 88 -1.35 4.77 -12.31
C GLN A 88 -2.17 6.04 -12.05
N LEU A 89 -3.15 5.95 -11.13
CA LEU A 89 -3.99 7.09 -10.77
C LEU A 89 -3.18 8.19 -10.04
N LEU A 90 -2.34 7.81 -9.08
CA LEU A 90 -1.49 8.73 -8.33
C LEU A 90 -0.41 9.38 -9.20
N GLU A 91 0.27 8.58 -10.04
CA GLU A 91 1.25 9.08 -11.02
C GLU A 91 0.57 10.02 -12.02
N GLY A 92 -0.68 9.74 -12.43
CA GLY A 92 -1.49 10.61 -13.28
C GLY A 92 -1.85 11.95 -12.63
N GLN A 93 -1.77 12.06 -11.30
CA GLN A 93 -1.92 13.31 -10.53
C GLN A 93 -0.58 13.96 -10.15
N GLY A 94 0.54 13.47 -10.68
CA GLY A 94 1.87 14.05 -10.49
C GLY A 94 2.64 13.51 -9.27
N ALA A 95 2.13 12.51 -8.55
CA ALA A 95 2.85 11.93 -7.43
C ALA A 95 4.03 11.06 -7.88
N ALA A 96 5.12 11.07 -7.11
CA ALA A 96 6.12 10.02 -7.14
C ALA A 96 5.60 8.81 -6.35
N VAL A 97 5.58 7.62 -6.96
CA VAL A 97 5.03 6.42 -6.33
C VAL A 97 6.07 5.34 -6.15
N VAL A 98 6.21 4.83 -4.93
CA VAL A 98 7.07 3.70 -4.59
C VAL A 98 6.19 2.51 -4.18
N LEU A 99 6.51 1.32 -4.69
CA LEU A 99 5.86 0.08 -4.27
C LEU A 99 6.78 -0.69 -3.33
N THR A 100 6.23 -1.29 -2.26
CA THR A 100 7.04 -2.09 -1.32
C THR A 100 7.44 -3.46 -1.88
N ARG A 101 6.82 -3.90 -2.97
CA ARG A 101 7.22 -5.09 -3.74
C ARG A 101 7.04 -4.87 -5.25
N ASP A 102 7.83 -5.56 -6.04
CA ASP A 102 7.93 -5.41 -7.51
C ASP A 102 7.10 -6.41 -8.31
N SER A 103 6.54 -7.40 -7.64
CA SER A 103 5.90 -8.54 -8.30
C SER A 103 4.84 -9.19 -7.41
N ASN A 104 4.04 -10.08 -8.01
CA ASN A 104 3.17 -11.01 -7.31
C ASN A 104 3.51 -12.43 -7.79
N SER A 105 4.56 -12.99 -7.22
CA SER A 105 5.18 -14.23 -7.67
C SER A 105 5.10 -15.33 -6.59
N ARG A 106 4.97 -16.59 -7.04
CA ARG A 106 5.09 -17.77 -6.17
C ARG A 106 6.55 -18.13 -5.88
N SER A 107 7.49 -17.64 -6.71
CA SER A 107 8.93 -17.90 -6.59
C SER A 107 9.69 -16.82 -5.81
N LYS A 108 8.96 -15.93 -5.13
CA LYS A 108 9.51 -14.88 -4.25
C LYS A 108 8.65 -14.78 -3.00
N TRP A 109 9.26 -14.62 -1.84
CA TRP A 109 8.57 -14.14 -0.65
C TRP A 109 8.50 -12.61 -0.65
N GLY A 110 7.55 -12.06 0.10
CA GLY A 110 7.40 -10.61 0.22
C GLY A 110 8.30 -10.03 1.31
N PRO A 111 8.66 -8.72 1.23
CA PRO A 111 9.37 -8.06 2.30
C PRO A 111 8.67 -8.26 3.64
N CYS A 112 9.44 -8.37 4.72
CA CYS A 112 8.86 -8.40 6.06
C CYS A 112 8.07 -7.11 6.34
N VAL A 113 7.08 -7.20 7.22
CA VAL A 113 6.23 -6.05 7.57
C VAL A 113 7.02 -4.85 8.10
N TRP A 114 8.17 -5.06 8.76
CA TRP A 114 9.08 -3.98 9.16
C TRP A 114 9.93 -3.43 8.01
N ASP A 115 10.28 -4.25 7.01
CA ASP A 115 11.01 -3.79 5.83
C ASP A 115 10.13 -2.94 4.91
N ARG A 116 8.83 -3.22 4.86
CA ARG A 116 7.83 -2.41 4.14
C ARG A 116 7.76 -1.00 4.70
N ALA A 117 7.70 -0.86 6.03
CA ALA A 117 7.83 0.43 6.70
C ALA A 117 9.19 1.09 6.40
N GLY A 118 10.29 0.31 6.48
CA GLY A 118 11.63 0.80 6.15
C GLY A 118 11.76 1.36 4.73
N ILE A 119 11.04 0.80 3.75
CA ILE A 119 10.99 1.34 2.37
C ILE A 119 10.34 2.73 2.38
N ALA A 120 9.24 2.92 3.10
CA ALA A 120 8.56 4.21 3.21
C ALA A 120 9.42 5.26 3.93
N ASN A 121 10.09 4.86 5.02
CA ASN A 121 11.00 5.72 5.77
C ASN A 121 12.19 6.16 4.90
N ALA A 122 12.81 5.22 4.17
CA ALA A 122 13.94 5.52 3.27
C ALA A 122 13.54 6.45 2.11
N ALA A 123 12.31 6.30 1.60
CA ALA A 123 11.74 7.18 0.58
C ALA A 123 11.35 8.56 1.14
N LYS A 124 11.37 8.77 2.47
CA LYS A 124 10.82 9.96 3.14
C LYS A 124 9.43 10.28 2.62
N ALA A 125 8.58 9.27 2.56
CA ALA A 125 7.27 9.38 1.94
C ALA A 125 6.37 10.39 2.68
N ASP A 126 5.56 11.13 1.94
CA ASP A 126 4.53 12.02 2.50
C ASP A 126 3.36 11.21 3.09
N ALA A 127 3.14 9.99 2.59
CA ALA A 127 2.20 9.02 3.14
C ALA A 127 2.48 7.60 2.62
N MET A 128 2.09 6.60 3.40
CA MET A 128 2.06 5.20 3.01
C MET A 128 0.65 4.62 3.18
N VAL A 129 0.15 3.94 2.15
CA VAL A 129 -1.12 3.22 2.18
C VAL A 129 -0.84 1.74 1.98
N SER A 130 -1.03 0.94 3.03
CA SER A 130 -0.96 -0.51 2.97
C SER A 130 -2.33 -1.09 2.61
N ILE A 131 -2.38 -1.86 1.53
CA ILE A 131 -3.60 -2.40 0.94
C ILE A 131 -3.75 -3.85 1.34
N HIS A 132 -4.86 -4.16 2.01
CA HIS A 132 -5.26 -5.48 2.49
C HIS A 132 -6.74 -5.76 2.18
N ALA A 133 -7.18 -6.98 2.42
CA ALA A 133 -8.58 -7.38 2.38
C ALA A 133 -8.84 -8.44 3.45
N ASP A 134 -9.75 -8.14 4.37
CA ASP A 134 -10.01 -8.95 5.56
C ASP A 134 -10.63 -10.32 5.23
N GLY A 135 -10.38 -11.27 6.11
CA GLY A 135 -10.99 -12.61 6.15
C GLY A 135 -12.02 -12.77 7.28
N GLY A 136 -12.77 -11.73 7.57
CA GLY A 136 -13.71 -11.66 8.68
C GLY A 136 -14.97 -12.55 8.54
N PRO A 137 -15.98 -12.38 9.41
CA PRO A 137 -17.23 -13.13 9.37
C PRO A 137 -17.92 -12.99 8.02
N SER A 138 -18.40 -14.09 7.42
CA SER A 138 -18.98 -14.10 6.07
C SER A 138 -20.23 -13.21 5.91
N GLY A 139 -20.95 -12.92 6.99
CA GLY A 139 -22.06 -11.97 7.02
C GLY A 139 -21.64 -10.51 7.03
N GLY A 140 -20.40 -10.22 7.44
CA GLY A 140 -19.85 -8.87 7.45
C GLY A 140 -19.27 -8.49 6.09
N ARG A 141 -19.30 -7.20 5.72
CA ARG A 141 -18.75 -6.67 4.47
C ARG A 141 -18.25 -5.25 4.61
N GLY A 142 -17.58 -4.75 3.57
CA GLY A 142 -17.19 -3.36 3.42
C GLY A 142 -15.82 -3.05 4.02
N PHE A 143 -15.33 -1.86 3.71
CA PHE A 143 -13.98 -1.40 4.05
C PHE A 143 -13.87 -0.88 5.49
N PHE A 144 -12.65 -0.94 6.03
CA PHE A 144 -12.23 -0.21 7.22
C PHE A 144 -10.74 0.13 7.16
N VAL A 145 -10.32 1.05 8.03
CA VAL A 145 -8.93 1.52 8.12
C VAL A 145 -8.38 1.15 9.49
N ILE A 146 -7.15 0.65 9.52
CA ILE A 146 -6.41 0.35 10.75
C ILE A 146 -5.35 1.44 10.93
N GLU A 147 -5.36 2.06 12.11
CA GLU A 147 -4.36 3.04 12.55
C GLU A 147 -3.59 2.53 13.78
N PRO A 148 -2.36 3.01 14.04
CA PRO A 148 -1.62 2.61 15.22
C PRO A 148 -2.17 3.24 16.51
N VAL A 149 -1.79 2.67 17.67
CA VAL A 149 -1.82 3.37 18.96
C VAL A 149 -0.52 4.13 19.16
N ARG A 150 -0.53 5.10 20.06
CA ARG A 150 0.71 5.73 20.53
C ARG A 150 1.55 4.72 21.33
N ILE A 151 2.76 4.45 20.87
CA ILE A 151 3.75 3.60 21.56
C ILE A 151 5.04 4.44 21.68
N LYS A 152 5.45 4.73 22.91
CA LYS A 152 6.61 5.58 23.18
C LYS A 152 7.89 5.00 22.56
N GLY A 153 8.59 5.83 21.79
CA GLY A 153 9.81 5.46 21.06
C GLY A 153 9.57 4.62 19.80
N TRP A 154 8.29 4.56 19.33
CA TRP A 154 7.91 3.81 18.13
C TRP A 154 6.98 4.60 17.20
N THR A 155 5.83 5.04 17.72
CA THR A 155 4.81 5.72 16.89
C THR A 155 4.50 7.13 17.39
N ASP A 156 5.12 7.57 18.47
CA ASP A 156 4.79 8.81 19.16
C ASP A 156 5.18 10.09 18.40
N ASP A 157 6.08 9.99 17.47
CA ASP A 157 6.51 11.08 16.57
C ASP A 157 5.56 11.29 15.38
N VAL A 158 4.89 10.24 14.89
CA VAL A 158 4.04 10.28 13.68
C VAL A 158 2.55 10.08 13.96
N ILE A 159 2.16 9.68 15.17
CA ILE A 159 0.79 9.25 15.52
C ILE A 159 -0.32 10.25 15.17
N GLU A 160 -0.09 11.55 15.29
CA GLU A 160 -1.12 12.54 14.97
C GLU A 160 -1.34 12.66 13.44
N ALA A 161 -0.27 12.45 12.65
CA ALA A 161 -0.37 12.38 11.20
C ALA A 161 -1.05 11.07 10.74
N ASP A 162 -0.78 9.93 11.41
CA ASP A 162 -1.47 8.66 11.16
C ASP A 162 -2.97 8.78 11.38
N LYS A 163 -3.38 9.37 12.50
CA LYS A 163 -4.80 9.62 12.83
C LYS A 163 -5.48 10.51 11.79
N ARG A 164 -4.78 11.55 11.33
CA ARG A 164 -5.30 12.43 10.28
C ARG A 164 -5.45 11.67 8.97
N LEU A 165 -4.42 10.91 8.56
CA LEU A 165 -4.48 10.07 7.37
C LEU A 165 -5.63 9.06 7.46
N ALA A 166 -5.79 8.37 8.60
CA ALA A 166 -6.88 7.43 8.81
C ALA A 166 -8.26 8.10 8.67
N ALA A 167 -8.44 9.28 9.28
CA ALA A 167 -9.70 10.02 9.19
C ALA A 167 -10.02 10.46 7.74
N ASP A 168 -9.02 10.96 7.03
CA ASP A 168 -9.16 11.41 5.65
C ASP A 168 -9.38 10.25 4.68
N MET A 169 -8.68 9.11 4.88
CA MET A 169 -8.93 7.88 4.13
C MET A 169 -10.37 7.39 4.33
N ILE A 170 -10.85 7.28 5.57
CA ILE A 170 -12.23 6.85 5.85
C ILE A 170 -13.24 7.78 5.16
N ALA A 171 -13.07 9.09 5.33
CA ALA A 171 -13.99 10.08 4.78
C ALA A 171 -13.97 10.09 3.23
N GLY A 172 -12.78 10.05 2.62
CA GLY A 172 -12.62 10.05 1.17
C GLY A 172 -13.16 8.77 0.52
N ILE A 173 -12.80 7.60 1.04
CA ILE A 173 -13.25 6.30 0.57
C ILE A 173 -14.79 6.19 0.64
N LYS A 174 -15.37 6.62 1.77
CA LYS A 174 -16.83 6.65 1.96
C LYS A 174 -17.50 7.61 0.99
N ALA A 175 -16.97 8.82 0.81
CA ALA A 175 -17.52 9.82 -0.11
C ALA A 175 -17.47 9.35 -1.58
N ALA A 176 -16.49 8.53 -1.94
CA ALA A 176 -16.36 7.92 -3.26
C ALA A 176 -17.31 6.73 -3.48
N GLY A 177 -18.13 6.34 -2.48
CA GLY A 177 -19.17 5.33 -2.62
C GLY A 177 -18.79 3.91 -2.22
N ALA A 178 -17.62 3.70 -1.60
CA ALA A 178 -17.24 2.39 -1.08
C ALA A 178 -18.21 1.92 0.01
N PRO A 179 -18.61 0.64 0.01
CA PRO A 179 -19.42 0.09 1.09
C PRO A 179 -18.69 0.17 2.43
N PRO A 180 -19.26 0.84 3.45
CA PRO A 180 -18.66 0.90 4.78
C PRO A 180 -18.73 -0.45 5.47
N SER A 181 -17.78 -0.73 6.37
CA SER A 181 -17.79 -1.97 7.15
C SER A 181 -19.07 -2.08 7.98
N THR A 182 -19.68 -3.26 7.93
CA THR A 182 -20.87 -3.61 8.73
C THR A 182 -20.52 -4.29 10.05
N TYR A 183 -19.24 -4.54 10.33
CA TYR A 183 -18.75 -5.26 11.51
C TYR A 183 -17.61 -4.54 12.24
N ILE A 184 -17.05 -3.47 11.65
CA ILE A 184 -16.09 -2.57 12.32
C ILE A 184 -16.76 -1.20 12.46
N ALA A 185 -17.04 -0.80 13.67
CA ALA A 185 -17.73 0.46 14.00
C ALA A 185 -16.93 1.68 13.50
N GLY A 186 -17.61 2.62 12.85
CA GLY A 186 -16.98 3.83 12.33
C GLY A 186 -15.95 3.61 11.24
N GLN A 187 -15.83 2.39 10.68
CA GLN A 187 -14.82 1.98 9.71
C GLN A 187 -13.39 2.21 10.20
N ARG A 188 -13.18 2.21 11.52
CA ARG A 188 -11.90 2.50 12.16
C ARG A 188 -11.55 1.41 13.16
N MET A 189 -10.36 0.82 12.99
CA MET A 189 -9.75 -0.08 13.96
C MET A 189 -8.45 0.55 14.46
N VAL A 190 -8.26 0.56 15.77
CA VAL A 190 -7.00 1.01 16.40
C VAL A 190 -6.24 -0.23 16.84
N SER A 191 -4.98 -0.38 16.41
CA SER A 191 -4.18 -1.57 16.71
C SER A 191 -2.80 -1.20 17.22
N ARG A 192 -2.33 -1.95 18.21
CA ARG A 192 -0.95 -1.90 18.71
C ARG A 192 -0.04 -2.97 18.09
N GLU A 193 -0.60 -3.87 17.29
CA GLU A 193 0.07 -5.09 16.87
C GLU A 193 0.55 -5.09 15.41
N GLN A 194 0.21 -4.05 14.65
CA GLN A 194 0.56 -3.96 13.23
C GLN A 194 1.98 -3.44 13.06
N SER A 195 2.92 -4.36 12.74
CA SER A 195 4.33 -4.00 12.62
C SER A 195 4.60 -2.98 11.51
N THR A 196 3.90 -3.06 10.37
CA THR A 196 4.02 -2.06 9.29
C THR A 196 3.73 -0.64 9.81
N LEU A 197 2.74 -0.50 10.71
CA LEU A 197 2.41 0.79 11.33
C LEU A 197 3.46 1.18 12.39
N ASN A 198 3.86 0.23 13.24
CA ASN A 198 4.72 0.52 14.38
C ASN A 198 6.17 0.84 14.00
N PHE A 199 6.65 0.37 12.83
CA PHE A 199 7.99 0.65 12.30
C PHE A 199 8.03 1.85 11.35
N SER A 200 6.89 2.48 11.07
CA SER A 200 6.82 3.61 10.15
C SER A 200 7.10 4.92 10.86
N ASP A 201 8.02 5.71 10.28
CA ASP A 201 8.33 7.09 10.67
C ASP A 201 7.60 8.11 9.77
N VAL A 202 6.71 7.63 8.88
CA VAL A 202 5.90 8.46 7.98
C VAL A 202 4.42 8.16 8.18
N PRO A 203 3.50 9.08 7.86
CA PRO A 203 2.07 8.86 7.99
C PRO A 203 1.64 7.58 7.28
N THR A 204 1.13 6.58 8.03
CA THR A 204 0.83 5.24 7.50
C THR A 204 -0.48 4.69 8.03
N VAL A 205 -1.25 4.07 7.14
CA VAL A 205 -2.46 3.31 7.49
C VAL A 205 -2.50 1.99 6.73
N ILE A 206 -3.21 1.01 7.31
CA ILE A 206 -3.64 -0.19 6.60
C ILE A 206 -5.10 -0.01 6.21
N VAL A 207 -5.45 -0.28 4.97
CA VAL A 207 -6.83 -0.27 4.50
C VAL A 207 -7.25 -1.68 4.15
N GLU A 208 -8.20 -2.20 4.94
CA GLU A 208 -8.93 -3.41 4.59
C GLU A 208 -10.04 -3.01 3.63
N VAL A 209 -9.84 -3.25 2.34
CA VAL A 209 -10.73 -2.74 1.28
C VAL A 209 -12.11 -3.43 1.27
N GLY A 210 -12.24 -4.56 1.94
CA GLY A 210 -13.48 -5.34 2.07
C GLY A 210 -13.21 -6.70 2.67
N ASN A 211 -14.23 -7.55 2.77
CA ASN A 211 -14.15 -8.88 3.36
C ASN A 211 -14.18 -9.96 2.28
N MET A 212 -13.08 -10.68 2.10
CA MET A 212 -12.93 -11.76 1.10
C MET A 212 -13.85 -12.97 1.35
N ARG A 213 -14.37 -13.12 2.57
CA ARG A 213 -15.32 -14.17 2.93
C ARG A 213 -16.77 -13.77 2.62
N ASN A 214 -17.05 -12.48 2.41
CA ASN A 214 -18.36 -12.02 2.02
C ASN A 214 -18.60 -12.21 0.51
N LYS A 215 -19.75 -12.75 0.14
CA LYS A 215 -20.09 -13.07 -1.26
C LYS A 215 -20.10 -11.81 -2.16
N GLN A 216 -20.60 -10.69 -1.66
CA GLN A 216 -20.73 -9.46 -2.44
C GLN A 216 -19.37 -8.79 -2.65
N ASP A 217 -18.58 -8.69 -1.57
CA ASP A 217 -17.22 -8.11 -1.65
C ASP A 217 -16.31 -8.98 -2.53
N ALA A 218 -16.35 -10.32 -2.34
CA ALA A 218 -15.58 -11.26 -3.14
C ALA A 218 -15.94 -11.18 -4.64
N ALA A 219 -17.23 -11.03 -4.99
CA ALA A 219 -17.65 -10.87 -6.37
C ALA A 219 -17.03 -9.61 -7.02
N LEU A 220 -17.00 -8.48 -6.29
CA LEU A 220 -16.38 -7.24 -6.76
C LEU A 220 -14.84 -7.39 -6.88
N MET A 221 -14.19 -7.97 -5.87
CA MET A 221 -12.73 -8.18 -5.80
C MET A 221 -12.17 -9.00 -6.96
N MET A 222 -12.96 -9.96 -7.47
CA MET A 222 -12.53 -10.85 -8.55
C MET A 222 -12.64 -10.23 -9.95
N THR A 223 -13.25 -9.05 -10.11
CA THR A 223 -13.40 -8.37 -11.41
C THR A 223 -12.39 -7.25 -11.59
N THR A 224 -11.98 -7.00 -12.85
CA THR A 224 -11.09 -5.87 -13.18
C THR A 224 -11.77 -4.52 -12.89
N ALA A 225 -13.08 -4.42 -13.14
CA ALA A 225 -13.86 -3.22 -12.83
C ALA A 225 -13.85 -2.93 -11.33
N GLY A 226 -14.17 -3.95 -10.50
CA GLY A 226 -14.16 -3.79 -9.05
C GLY A 226 -12.77 -3.45 -8.48
N GLN A 227 -11.70 -4.03 -9.04
CA GLN A 227 -10.33 -3.67 -8.64
C GLN A 227 -10.00 -2.20 -8.98
N ARG A 228 -10.58 -1.67 -10.06
CA ARG A 228 -10.47 -0.25 -10.41
C ARG A 228 -11.29 0.62 -9.44
N ASP A 229 -12.48 0.18 -9.06
CA ASP A 229 -13.30 0.89 -8.08
C ASP A 229 -12.55 1.02 -6.75
N TYR A 230 -11.95 -0.07 -6.24
CA TYR A 230 -11.11 -0.04 -5.04
C TYR A 230 -9.94 0.96 -5.16
N ALA A 231 -9.24 0.97 -6.29
CA ALA A 231 -8.15 1.92 -6.52
C ALA A 231 -8.66 3.38 -6.54
N THR A 232 -9.82 3.64 -7.14
CA THR A 232 -10.45 4.96 -7.18
C THR A 232 -10.89 5.42 -5.79
N TRP A 233 -11.44 4.52 -4.99
CA TRP A 233 -11.82 4.83 -3.60
C TRP A 233 -10.61 5.16 -2.73
N LEU A 234 -9.52 4.39 -2.87
CA LEU A 234 -8.26 4.66 -2.17
C LEU A 234 -7.68 6.02 -2.59
N LEU A 235 -7.68 6.34 -3.90
CA LEU A 235 -7.26 7.65 -4.39
C LEU A 235 -8.03 8.78 -3.72
N ALA A 236 -9.36 8.67 -3.61
CA ALA A 236 -10.19 9.70 -2.99
C ALA A 236 -9.81 9.95 -1.51
N GLY A 237 -9.38 8.92 -0.80
CA GLY A 237 -8.82 9.04 0.55
C GLY A 237 -7.49 9.79 0.56
N VAL A 238 -6.57 9.43 -0.34
CA VAL A 238 -5.27 10.10 -0.49
C VAL A 238 -5.44 11.56 -0.88
N ASP A 239 -6.28 11.85 -1.88
CA ASP A 239 -6.55 13.21 -2.33
C ASP A 239 -7.09 14.10 -1.19
N ARG A 240 -7.90 13.52 -0.31
CA ARG A 240 -8.42 14.26 0.83
C ARG A 240 -7.34 14.60 1.85
N PHE A 241 -6.40 13.70 2.10
CA PHE A 241 -5.30 13.92 3.05
C PHE A 241 -4.36 15.05 2.61
N PHE A 242 -4.19 15.25 1.30
CA PHE A 242 -3.30 16.29 0.75
C PHE A 242 -4.01 17.61 0.43
N LYS A 243 -5.31 17.72 0.70
CA LYS A 243 -6.07 19.01 0.62
C LYS A 243 -6.02 19.78 1.92
#